data_fb70e6d8295e24e3ac4b98fa25ce103b
#
_entry.id   fb70e6d8295e24e3ac4b98fa25ce103b
#
_cell.length_a   1.000
_cell.length_b   1.000
_cell.length_c   1.000
_cell.angle_alpha   90.00
_cell.angle_beta   90.00
_cell.angle_gamma   90.00
#
_symmetry.space_group_name_H-M   'P 1'
#
loop_
_entity.id
_entity.type
_entity.pdbx_description
1 polymer ?
#
loop_
_entity_poly.entity_id
_entity_poly.type
_entity_poly.pdbx_seq_one_letter_code
_entity_poly.pdbx_strand_id
1 'polypeptide(L)'
;AVTEAIGADKVGIRFSPYGTFGTMSGGAEPLIVAQYAYVLGELEKRAAEGKRLAYVHVVEPRVTNPFYTEGEGEYHGGTNDFVYSIWKGVVIRAGNLALHPEVVKEMVKDSRTLIGYGRFFISNPDIVDRAEKGLPLNKYDRDTFYAMTDKGYIDCPVYDEAVKLGY
;
A
#
# COMPACT_ATOMS: atom_id res chain seq x y z
N ALA A 1 9.36 20.05 10.79
CA ALA A 1 8.60 20.10 12.05
C ALA A 1 8.49 18.70 12.69
N VAL A 2 7.74 17.72 12.09
CA VAL A 2 7.54 16.39 12.71
C VAL A 2 8.88 15.66 12.89
N THR A 3 9.71 15.58 11.86
CA THR A 3 11.03 14.95 11.92
C THR A 3 12.00 15.60 12.88
N GLU A 4 11.87 16.88 13.11
CA GLU A 4 12.66 17.61 14.11
C GLU A 4 12.22 17.30 15.55
N ALA A 5 10.92 17.06 15.72
CA ALA A 5 10.36 16.79 17.04
C ALA A 5 10.63 15.37 17.56
N ILE A 6 10.56 14.36 16.67
CA ILE A 6 10.60 12.95 17.09
C ILE A 6 11.72 12.11 16.44
N GLY A 7 12.50 12.70 15.54
CA GLY A 7 13.49 12.01 14.72
C GLY A 7 12.95 11.55 13.36
N ALA A 8 13.77 11.65 12.33
CA ALA A 8 13.36 11.28 10.97
C ALA A 8 13.16 9.77 10.82
N ASP A 9 13.94 8.98 11.53
CA ASP A 9 13.89 7.52 11.59
C ASP A 9 12.58 6.94 12.13
N LYS A 10 11.74 7.77 12.74
CA LYS A 10 10.40 7.42 13.25
C LYS A 10 9.26 7.93 12.37
N VAL A 11 9.56 8.55 11.25
CA VAL A 11 8.58 9.16 10.35
C VAL A 11 8.58 8.46 9.02
N GLY A 12 7.42 8.00 8.59
CA GLY A 12 7.17 7.54 7.22
C GLY A 12 6.34 8.55 6.44
N ILE A 13 6.39 8.48 5.11
CA ILE A 13 5.54 9.29 4.24
C ILE A 13 4.84 8.41 3.21
N ARG A 14 3.56 8.71 2.93
CA ARG A 14 2.77 7.98 1.94
C ARG A 14 2.41 8.87 0.77
N PHE A 15 2.57 8.32 -0.43
CA PHE A 15 2.24 8.93 -1.70
C PHE A 15 1.26 8.08 -2.50
N SER A 16 0.41 8.74 -3.28
CA SER A 16 -0.51 8.13 -4.25
C SER A 16 -0.30 8.76 -5.63
N PRO A 17 0.81 8.46 -6.33
CA PRO A 17 1.15 9.16 -7.57
C PRO A 17 0.04 9.08 -8.62
N TYR A 18 -0.62 7.94 -8.70
CA TYR A 18 -1.64 7.65 -9.71
C TYR A 18 -3.08 7.80 -9.19
N GLY A 19 -3.25 8.29 -7.95
CA GLY A 19 -4.57 8.49 -7.37
C GLY A 19 -5.33 9.63 -8.03
N THR A 20 -6.60 9.38 -8.37
CA THR A 20 -7.52 10.37 -8.97
C THR A 20 -8.67 10.75 -8.04
N PHE A 21 -8.66 10.20 -6.83
CA PHE A 21 -9.73 10.43 -5.85
C PHE A 21 -9.73 11.88 -5.33
N GLY A 22 -10.92 12.42 -5.16
CA GLY A 22 -11.12 13.78 -4.67
C GLY A 22 -10.65 14.82 -5.70
N THR A 23 -9.74 15.68 -5.30
CA THR A 23 -9.17 16.72 -6.17
C THR A 23 -7.76 16.38 -6.65
N MET A 24 -7.32 15.12 -6.48
CA MET A 24 -6.01 14.68 -6.94
C MET A 24 -5.99 14.59 -8.47
N SER A 25 -4.95 15.12 -9.07
CA SER A 25 -4.72 15.12 -10.51
C SER A 25 -3.86 13.93 -10.97
N GLY A 26 -3.89 12.83 -10.25
CA GLY A 26 -3.16 11.63 -10.61
C GLY A 26 -3.53 11.11 -12.01
N GLY A 27 -2.80 10.13 -12.47
CA GLY A 27 -3.00 9.53 -13.79
C GLY A 27 -1.70 9.10 -14.42
N ALA A 28 -1.71 8.80 -15.72
CA ALA A 28 -0.53 8.32 -16.47
C ALA A 28 0.34 9.47 -17.04
N GLU A 29 0.16 10.69 -16.59
CA GLU A 29 0.90 11.83 -17.13
C GLU A 29 2.39 11.77 -16.75
N PRO A 30 3.30 12.03 -17.69
CA PRO A 30 4.74 12.04 -17.40
C PRO A 30 5.15 13.01 -16.30
N LEU A 31 4.40 14.12 -16.13
CA LEU A 31 4.63 15.12 -15.10
C LEU A 31 4.41 14.59 -13.69
N ILE A 32 3.53 13.61 -13.49
CA ILE A 32 3.30 12.96 -12.19
C ILE A 32 4.57 12.29 -11.71
N VAL A 33 5.21 11.49 -12.56
CA VAL A 33 6.48 10.83 -12.23
C VAL A 33 7.56 11.86 -11.93
N ALA A 34 7.68 12.91 -12.72
CA ALA A 34 8.67 13.98 -12.51
C ALA A 34 8.47 14.70 -11.17
N GLN A 35 7.21 14.98 -10.80
CA GLN A 35 6.87 15.64 -9.55
C GLN A 35 7.27 14.77 -8.34
N TYR A 36 6.89 13.49 -8.33
CA TYR A 36 7.23 12.58 -7.23
C TYR A 36 8.72 12.23 -7.21
N ALA A 37 9.37 12.15 -8.37
CA ALA A 37 10.81 11.98 -8.46
C ALA A 37 11.56 13.15 -7.81
N TYR A 38 11.09 14.40 -8.03
CA TYR A 38 11.65 15.56 -7.37
C TYR A 38 11.50 15.48 -5.85
N VAL A 39 10.30 15.17 -5.35
CA VAL A 39 10.04 15.05 -3.90
C VAL A 39 10.93 13.98 -3.29
N LEU A 40 11.03 12.79 -3.91
CA LEU A 40 11.89 11.71 -3.45
C LEU A 40 13.37 12.10 -3.45
N GLY A 41 13.80 12.86 -4.47
CA GLY A 41 15.16 13.40 -4.54
C GLY A 41 15.47 14.34 -3.38
N GLU A 42 14.54 15.22 -3.01
CA GLU A 42 14.69 16.10 -1.84
C GLU A 42 14.72 15.32 -0.52
N LEU A 43 13.95 14.24 -0.41
CA LEU A 43 14.02 13.34 0.76
C LEU A 43 15.35 12.59 0.82
N GLU A 44 15.90 12.16 -0.31
CA GLU A 44 17.19 11.47 -0.37
C GLU A 44 18.36 12.41 -0.06
N LYS A 45 18.30 13.68 -0.46
CA LYS A 45 19.28 14.69 -0.03
C LYS A 45 19.30 14.83 1.50
N ARG A 46 18.14 14.91 2.13
CA ARG A 46 18.04 14.95 3.60
C ARG A 46 18.54 13.65 4.25
N ALA A 47 18.33 12.51 3.60
CA ALA A 47 18.86 11.24 4.04
C ALA A 47 20.40 11.23 4.05
N ALA A 48 21.04 11.84 3.08
CA ALA A 48 22.49 12.01 3.01
C ALA A 48 23.03 12.90 4.15
N GLU A 49 22.19 13.78 4.70
CA GLU A 49 22.49 14.61 5.89
C GLU A 49 22.20 13.88 7.22
N GLY A 50 21.93 12.57 7.19
CA GLY A 50 21.59 11.80 8.39
C GLY A 50 20.14 11.91 8.84
N LYS A 51 19.23 12.44 7.99
CA LYS A 51 17.80 12.65 8.26
C LYS A 51 16.92 11.78 7.40
N ARG A 52 17.30 10.50 7.24
CA ARG A 52 16.53 9.53 6.47
C ARG A 52 15.21 9.20 7.16
N LEU A 53 14.10 9.25 6.42
CA LEU A 53 12.81 8.75 6.91
C LEU A 53 12.85 7.23 7.07
N ALA A 54 12.01 6.70 7.96
CA ALA A 54 11.87 5.26 8.19
C ALA A 54 11.50 4.52 6.89
N TYR A 55 10.55 5.05 6.14
CA TYR A 55 10.10 4.47 4.87
C TYR A 55 9.39 5.50 3.98
N VAL A 56 9.31 5.16 2.72
CA VAL A 56 8.35 5.73 1.77
C VAL A 56 7.30 4.67 1.46
N HIS A 57 6.02 5.02 1.58
CA HIS A 57 4.90 4.16 1.21
C HIS A 57 4.28 4.67 -0.08
N VAL A 58 4.07 3.81 -1.07
CA VAL A 58 3.45 4.16 -2.34
C VAL A 58 2.23 3.29 -2.63
N VAL A 59 1.18 3.94 -3.14
CA VAL A 59 -0.03 3.24 -3.61
C VAL A 59 0.18 2.86 -5.08
N GLU A 60 -0.08 1.59 -5.39
CA GLU A 60 0.06 1.08 -6.75
C GLU A 60 -0.92 1.75 -7.71
N PRO A 61 -0.52 1.93 -8.99
CA PRO A 61 -1.39 2.55 -10.00
C PRO A 61 -2.67 1.77 -10.31
N ARG A 62 -2.80 0.56 -9.79
CA ARG A 62 -4.01 -0.28 -9.84
C ARG A 62 -5.15 0.24 -8.97
N VAL A 63 -4.87 1.17 -8.07
CA VAL A 63 -5.86 1.77 -7.17
C VAL A 63 -5.93 3.27 -7.45
N THR A 64 -6.81 3.66 -8.33
CA THR A 64 -7.02 5.07 -8.68
C THR A 64 -8.06 5.73 -7.78
N ASN A 65 -9.06 4.96 -7.35
CA ASN A 65 -10.15 5.43 -6.50
C ASN A 65 -10.44 4.41 -5.38
N PRO A 66 -10.44 4.82 -4.10
CA PRO A 66 -10.67 3.92 -2.97
C PRO A 66 -12.12 3.37 -2.87
N PHE A 67 -13.07 3.93 -3.63
CA PHE A 67 -14.45 3.42 -3.66
C PHE A 67 -14.65 2.25 -4.61
N TYR A 68 -13.73 2.00 -5.54
CA TYR A 68 -13.82 0.83 -6.39
C TYR A 68 -13.39 -0.45 -5.65
N THR A 69 -13.98 -1.57 -6.04
CA THR A 69 -13.51 -2.90 -5.65
C THR A 69 -12.08 -3.12 -6.17
N GLU A 70 -11.29 -3.93 -5.50
CA GLU A 70 -9.95 -4.25 -5.98
C GLU A 70 -10.01 -4.93 -7.35
N GLY A 71 -9.23 -4.40 -8.29
CA GLY A 71 -9.23 -4.84 -9.68
C GLY A 71 -10.27 -4.17 -10.57
N GLU A 72 -11.18 -3.36 -10.01
CA GLU A 72 -12.12 -2.54 -10.77
C GLU A 72 -11.60 -1.11 -10.94
N GLY A 73 -12.16 -0.41 -11.93
CA GLY A 73 -11.81 0.97 -12.25
C GLY A 73 -10.79 1.09 -13.39
N GLU A 74 -10.55 2.32 -13.81
CA GLU A 74 -9.60 2.61 -14.86
C GLU A 74 -8.16 2.45 -14.37
N TYR A 75 -7.41 1.60 -15.06
CA TYR A 75 -5.97 1.52 -14.90
C TYR A 75 -5.29 2.38 -15.96
N HIS A 76 -4.74 3.50 -15.54
CA HIS A 76 -4.13 4.46 -16.45
C HIS A 76 -2.69 4.10 -16.86
N GLY A 77 -2.21 2.93 -16.49
CA GLY A 77 -0.82 2.53 -16.71
C GLY A 77 0.14 3.13 -15.66
N GLY A 78 1.43 2.97 -15.91
CA GLY A 78 2.47 3.44 -15.01
C GLY A 78 2.96 2.39 -14.02
N THR A 79 4.03 2.71 -13.31
CA THR A 79 4.64 1.88 -12.28
C THR A 79 5.31 2.76 -11.22
N ASN A 80 5.40 2.25 -10.00
CA ASN A 80 6.16 2.89 -8.92
C ASN A 80 7.65 2.51 -8.92
N ASP A 81 8.17 1.85 -9.95
CA ASP A 81 9.56 1.37 -9.99
C ASP A 81 10.55 2.55 -10.04
N PHE A 82 10.16 3.71 -10.52
CA PHE A 82 10.96 4.93 -10.47
C PHE A 82 11.41 5.30 -9.05
N VAL A 83 10.64 4.92 -8.03
CA VAL A 83 10.96 5.17 -6.62
C VAL A 83 12.31 4.57 -6.25
N TYR A 84 12.59 3.33 -6.71
CA TYR A 84 13.83 2.61 -6.38
C TYR A 84 15.08 3.22 -7.01
N SER A 85 14.93 3.94 -8.12
CA SER A 85 16.04 4.65 -8.76
C SER A 85 16.51 5.84 -7.93
N ILE A 86 15.63 6.42 -7.11
CA ILE A 86 15.86 7.66 -6.38
C ILE A 86 16.02 7.40 -4.89
N TRP A 87 14.98 6.84 -4.25
CA TRP A 87 14.95 6.55 -2.82
C TRP A 87 15.72 5.26 -2.49
N LYS A 88 16.66 5.33 -1.55
CA LYS A 88 17.55 4.20 -1.17
C LYS A 88 17.13 3.53 0.15
N GLY A 89 16.13 4.03 0.83
CA GLY A 89 15.57 3.44 2.04
C GLY A 89 14.46 2.43 1.77
N VAL A 90 13.76 2.05 2.83
CA VAL A 90 12.63 1.11 2.78
C VAL A 90 11.46 1.68 1.98
N VAL A 91 10.85 0.84 1.16
CA VAL A 91 9.65 1.15 0.36
C VAL A 91 8.53 0.20 0.75
N ILE A 92 7.39 0.73 1.18
CA ILE A 92 6.17 -0.05 1.34
C ILE A 92 5.33 0.13 0.08
N ARG A 93 4.94 -0.97 -0.56
CA ARG A 93 4.03 -0.97 -1.73
C ARG A 93 2.68 -1.54 -1.33
N ALA A 94 1.59 -0.88 -1.70
CA ALA A 94 0.23 -1.30 -1.36
C ALA A 94 -0.74 -0.96 -2.48
N GLY A 95 -1.76 -1.78 -2.63
CA GLY A 95 -2.84 -1.59 -3.60
C GLY A 95 -3.03 -2.79 -4.50
N ASN A 96 -4.14 -3.49 -4.33
CA ASN A 96 -4.56 -4.67 -5.09
C ASN A 96 -3.49 -5.80 -5.17
N LEU A 97 -2.66 -5.96 -4.14
CA LEU A 97 -1.58 -6.94 -4.13
C LEU A 97 -2.00 -8.29 -3.51
N ALA A 98 -3.05 -8.30 -2.69
CA ALA A 98 -3.54 -9.53 -2.07
C ALA A 98 -4.04 -10.57 -3.09
N LEU A 99 -4.55 -10.09 -4.22
CA LEU A 99 -5.03 -10.93 -5.33
C LEU A 99 -3.95 -11.29 -6.36
N HIS A 100 -2.70 -10.80 -6.15
CA HIS A 100 -1.61 -10.96 -7.10
C HIS A 100 -0.33 -11.44 -6.42
N PRO A 101 -0.34 -12.65 -5.82
CA PRO A 101 0.82 -13.17 -5.09
C PRO A 101 2.05 -13.36 -5.98
N GLU A 102 1.87 -13.59 -7.28
CA GLU A 102 2.96 -13.66 -8.26
C GLU A 102 3.68 -12.32 -8.42
N VAL A 103 2.94 -11.20 -8.39
CA VAL A 103 3.52 -9.86 -8.44
C VAL A 103 4.27 -9.55 -7.14
N VAL A 104 3.68 -9.92 -6.01
CA VAL A 104 4.32 -9.76 -4.70
C VAL A 104 5.66 -10.48 -4.65
N LYS A 105 5.73 -11.74 -5.12
CA LYS A 105 6.98 -12.52 -5.16
C LYS A 105 8.09 -11.83 -5.97
N GLU A 106 7.73 -11.13 -7.06
CA GLU A 106 8.71 -10.36 -7.82
C GLU A 106 9.13 -9.09 -7.09
N MET A 107 8.18 -8.36 -6.51
CA MET A 107 8.47 -7.11 -5.80
C MET A 107 9.41 -7.29 -4.60
N VAL A 108 9.22 -8.35 -3.81
CA VAL A 108 10.03 -8.59 -2.60
C VAL A 108 11.44 -9.14 -2.89
N LYS A 109 11.81 -9.35 -4.14
CA LYS A 109 13.20 -9.63 -4.51
C LYS A 109 14.13 -8.46 -4.20
N ASP A 110 13.64 -7.22 -4.25
CA ASP A 110 14.36 -6.09 -3.67
C ASP A 110 14.14 -6.10 -2.15
N SER A 111 15.21 -6.32 -1.39
CA SER A 111 15.19 -6.47 0.06
C SER A 111 14.71 -5.21 0.81
N ARG A 112 14.55 -4.09 0.12
CA ARG A 112 13.99 -2.85 0.69
C ARG A 112 12.46 -2.82 0.59
N THR A 113 11.84 -3.77 -0.11
CA THR A 113 10.40 -3.78 -0.36
C THR A 113 9.64 -4.48 0.76
N LEU A 114 8.65 -3.79 1.28
CA LEU A 114 7.60 -4.35 2.14
C LEU A 114 6.26 -4.23 1.45
N ILE A 115 5.35 -5.15 1.74
CA ILE A 115 4.00 -5.16 1.16
C ILE A 115 2.97 -4.79 2.22
N GLY A 116 2.10 -3.83 1.89
CA GLY A 116 0.98 -3.43 2.72
C GLY A 116 -0.33 -4.01 2.22
N TYR A 117 -0.99 -4.80 3.04
CA TYR A 117 -2.34 -5.28 2.80
C TYR A 117 -3.32 -4.46 3.64
N GLY A 118 -4.29 -3.79 2.99
CA GLY A 118 -5.30 -3.00 3.68
C GLY A 118 -6.63 -3.74 3.79
N ARG A 119 -7.40 -3.76 2.72
CA ARG A 119 -8.77 -4.27 2.70
C ARG A 119 -8.87 -5.73 3.14
N PHE A 120 -8.01 -6.59 2.58
CA PHE A 120 -7.97 -7.99 2.96
C PHE A 120 -7.44 -8.24 4.38
N PHE A 121 -6.69 -7.30 4.96
CA PHE A 121 -6.34 -7.38 6.38
C PHE A 121 -7.56 -7.25 7.28
N ILE A 122 -8.53 -6.39 6.92
CA ILE A 122 -9.78 -6.23 7.67
C ILE A 122 -10.55 -7.55 7.74
N SER A 123 -10.70 -8.25 6.60
CA SER A 123 -11.45 -9.52 6.54
C SER A 123 -10.64 -10.75 6.90
N ASN A 124 -9.34 -10.61 7.12
CA ASN A 124 -8.43 -11.72 7.46
C ASN A 124 -7.43 -11.24 8.52
N PRO A 125 -7.80 -11.25 9.81
CA PRO A 125 -6.92 -10.81 10.89
C PRO A 125 -5.63 -11.64 10.98
N ASP A 126 -5.63 -12.85 10.42
CA ASP A 126 -4.52 -13.79 10.29
C ASP A 126 -3.88 -13.81 8.88
N ILE A 127 -3.95 -12.70 8.13
CA ILE A 127 -3.51 -12.65 6.72
C ILE A 127 -2.04 -13.04 6.52
N VAL A 128 -1.18 -12.80 7.50
CA VAL A 128 0.23 -13.18 7.43
C VAL A 128 0.36 -14.71 7.38
N ASP A 129 -0.31 -15.40 8.29
CA ASP A 129 -0.34 -16.86 8.34
C ASP A 129 -0.95 -17.46 7.06
N ARG A 130 -2.04 -16.85 6.58
CA ARG A 130 -2.67 -17.28 5.32
C ARG A 130 -1.73 -17.11 4.12
N ALA A 131 -1.04 -16.00 4.02
CA ALA A 131 -0.09 -15.76 2.94
C ALA A 131 1.10 -16.74 2.99
N GLU A 132 1.63 -17.01 4.19
CA GLU A 132 2.72 -17.96 4.38
C GLU A 132 2.32 -19.41 4.03
N LYS A 133 1.12 -19.82 4.45
CA LYS A 133 0.60 -21.17 4.25
C LYS A 133 -0.13 -21.37 2.92
N GLY A 134 -0.29 -20.31 2.12
CA GLY A 134 -1.06 -20.37 0.86
C GLY A 134 -2.56 -20.63 1.06
N LEU A 135 -3.14 -20.19 2.18
CA LEU A 135 -4.55 -20.37 2.49
C LEU A 135 -5.42 -19.32 1.79
N PRO A 136 -6.68 -19.64 1.49
CA PRO A 136 -7.60 -18.70 0.86
C PRO A 136 -7.92 -17.51 1.77
N LEU A 137 -8.17 -16.36 1.15
CA LEU A 137 -8.58 -15.14 1.84
C LEU A 137 -10.10 -15.02 1.87
N ASN A 138 -10.66 -14.64 3.03
CA ASN A 138 -12.05 -14.24 3.14
C ASN A 138 -12.26 -12.94 2.35
N LYS A 139 -13.37 -12.85 1.62
CA LYS A 139 -13.75 -11.61 0.94
C LYS A 139 -14.19 -10.57 1.98
N TYR A 140 -13.77 -9.33 1.78
CA TYR A 140 -14.21 -8.21 2.61
C TYR A 140 -15.57 -7.68 2.15
N ASP A 141 -16.31 -7.07 3.08
CA ASP A 141 -17.50 -6.28 2.77
C ASP A 141 -17.13 -4.79 2.74
N ARG A 142 -17.14 -4.20 1.54
CA ARG A 142 -16.73 -2.81 1.34
C ARG A 142 -17.64 -1.81 2.06
N ASP A 143 -18.93 -2.12 2.17
CA ASP A 143 -19.93 -1.22 2.74
C ASP A 143 -19.77 -1.03 4.26
N THR A 144 -19.07 -1.96 4.91
CA THR A 144 -18.81 -1.91 6.35
C THR A 144 -17.60 -1.08 6.74
N PHE A 145 -16.67 -0.75 5.82
CA PHE A 145 -15.38 -0.13 6.14
C PHE A 145 -15.47 1.22 6.84
N TYR A 146 -16.50 2.00 6.55
CA TYR A 146 -16.74 3.31 7.14
C TYR A 146 -18.09 3.38 7.87
N ALA A 147 -18.70 2.22 8.14
CA ALA A 147 -19.85 2.14 9.00
C ALA A 147 -19.46 2.53 10.44
N MET A 148 -20.35 3.19 11.16
CA MET A 148 -20.12 3.59 12.55
C MET A 148 -20.39 2.43 13.53
N THR A 149 -19.99 1.20 13.13
CA THR A 149 -20.20 -0.04 13.89
C THR A 149 -18.97 -0.95 13.76
N ASP A 150 -18.87 -1.92 14.63
CA ASP A 150 -17.80 -2.92 14.64
C ASP A 150 -17.98 -3.98 13.54
N LYS A 151 -19.22 -4.13 13.05
CA LYS A 151 -19.58 -5.19 12.09
C LYS A 151 -18.80 -5.07 10.79
N GLY A 152 -18.17 -6.19 10.38
CA GLY A 152 -17.38 -6.31 9.17
C GLY A 152 -16.03 -5.60 9.22
N TYR A 153 -15.64 -5.11 10.42
CA TYR A 153 -14.36 -4.42 10.63
C TYR A 153 -13.45 -5.11 11.64
N ILE A 154 -14.00 -5.57 12.78
CA ILE A 154 -13.23 -6.26 13.82
C ILE A 154 -13.80 -7.63 14.21
N ASP A 155 -14.88 -8.07 13.60
CA ASP A 155 -15.58 -9.33 13.87
C ASP A 155 -15.34 -10.42 12.80
N CYS A 156 -14.37 -10.19 11.92
CA CYS A 156 -14.03 -11.15 10.87
C CYS A 156 -13.27 -12.35 11.47
N PRO A 157 -13.64 -13.60 11.08
CA PRO A 157 -13.05 -14.80 11.67
C PRO A 157 -11.65 -15.10 11.13
N VAL A 158 -10.79 -15.69 11.96
CA VAL A 158 -9.56 -16.35 11.52
C VAL A 158 -9.88 -17.60 10.69
N TYR A 159 -8.90 -18.15 9.97
CA TYR A 159 -9.11 -19.21 8.98
C TYR A 159 -9.87 -20.43 9.52
N ASP A 160 -9.44 -20.98 10.66
CA ASP A 160 -10.07 -22.19 11.23
C ASP A 160 -11.53 -21.96 11.65
N GLU A 161 -11.88 -20.76 12.05
CA GLU A 161 -13.25 -20.36 12.38
C GLU A 161 -14.06 -20.12 11.11
N ALA A 162 -13.48 -19.46 10.10
CA ALA A 162 -14.11 -19.22 8.81
C ALA A 162 -14.53 -20.53 8.13
N VAL A 163 -13.65 -21.55 8.12
CA VAL A 163 -13.95 -22.88 7.58
C VAL A 163 -15.13 -23.53 8.30
N LYS A 164 -15.21 -23.42 9.64
CA LYS A 164 -16.34 -23.94 10.43
C LYS A 164 -17.66 -23.22 10.15
N LEU A 165 -17.59 -21.96 9.80
CA LEU A 165 -18.75 -21.12 9.49
C LEU A 165 -19.18 -21.18 8.03
N GLY A 166 -18.41 -21.84 7.15
CA GLY A 166 -18.71 -22.02 5.73
C GLY A 166 -18.38 -20.79 4.87
N TYR A 167 -17.39 -20.01 5.28
CA TYR A 167 -16.85 -18.87 4.50
C TYR A 167 -16.01 -19.35 3.32
#